data_d28d390c3e346917fa1347f45bcdd687
#
_entry.id   d28d390c3e346917fa1347f45bcdd687
#
_cell.length_a   1.000
_cell.length_b   1.000
_cell.length_c   1.000
_cell.angle_alpha   90.00
_cell.angle_beta   90.00
_cell.angle_gamma   90.00
#
_symmetry.space_group_name_H-M   'P 1'
#
loop_
_entity.id
_entity.type
_entity.pdbx_description
1 polymer ?
#
loop_
_entity_poly.entity_id
_entity_poly.type
_entity_poly.pdbx_seq_one_letter_code
_entity_poly.pdbx_strand_id
1 'polypeptide(L)'
;MALGGGVFVTQNKVLPGSYINFVSASAASATLSDRGVAAFPIVLSWGADGKVFTVTAEEFQKDSLKIFGYPYTADELAGLRDLFLNIKACHFYKLNSGGAKASCAFATAKHPGVRGNTIMIAISASEGSTAEKPIWDVVTFFDGVQVDEQLAIENAADLQDNDYVVWVDTATLATTAGTYCSGGTDGNTLDANYQSFLDAIESYSFNTVGTVSKDDTIKQLFATWTKRMRDEVGIKFQCVLYKYADADFEGVISVENKLVGESEDTESASLVYWVVGAEAGCEVNKSLTNATYTGEFDVDVSYTQMQLEAAIKAGKLIFHQVNDTVRILEDINTFISVTDGKSADFSSNQTIRVLDQIGNDIASLFNTKYLGKVPNDNAGRISLWNDIVKHHQELEGIRAIENFEPDRLTVAKGDSKKAVVVTDYVTPVNAMAQLYMTVIVE
;
A
#
# COMPACT_ATOMS: atom_id res chain seq x y z
N MET A 1 48.03 8.82 -25.62
CA MET A 1 46.97 8.28 -26.48
C MET A 1 46.36 7.07 -25.74
N ALA A 2 45.06 7.08 -25.49
CA ALA A 2 44.39 5.89 -24.98
C ALA A 2 44.30 4.85 -26.12
N LEU A 3 44.93 3.69 -25.95
CA LEU A 3 44.88 2.59 -26.90
C LEU A 3 43.62 1.78 -26.59
N GLY A 4 42.69 1.78 -27.52
CA GLY A 4 41.37 1.15 -27.35
C GLY A 4 40.35 2.09 -26.75
N GLY A 5 39.08 1.76 -26.86
CA GLY A 5 37.96 2.51 -26.35
C GLY A 5 36.70 2.35 -27.21
N GLY A 6 35.59 2.80 -26.70
CA GLY A 6 34.27 2.77 -27.37
C GLY A 6 33.39 1.57 -27.01
N VAL A 7 32.15 1.66 -27.44
CA VAL A 7 31.11 0.66 -27.22
C VAL A 7 31.34 -0.56 -28.11
N PHE A 8 31.01 -1.75 -27.64
CA PHE A 8 31.03 -2.97 -28.44
C PHE A 8 29.73 -3.75 -28.28
N VAL A 9 29.34 -4.41 -29.37
CA VAL A 9 28.20 -5.34 -29.39
C VAL A 9 28.71 -6.79 -29.53
N THR A 10 29.84 -6.96 -30.20
CA THR A 10 30.52 -8.28 -30.39
C THR A 10 32.01 -8.11 -30.13
N GLN A 11 32.70 -9.21 -29.83
CA GLN A 11 34.15 -9.25 -29.55
C GLN A 11 34.98 -9.17 -30.84
N ASN A 12 34.79 -8.15 -31.66
CA ASN A 12 35.42 -8.00 -32.96
C ASN A 12 36.51 -6.90 -33.01
N LYS A 13 37.02 -6.47 -31.84
CA LYS A 13 38.07 -5.45 -31.77
C LYS A 13 39.43 -6.03 -32.00
N VAL A 14 40.27 -5.37 -32.79
CA VAL A 14 41.58 -5.82 -33.20
C VAL A 14 42.70 -5.21 -32.36
N LEU A 15 42.54 -3.99 -31.85
CA LEU A 15 43.53 -3.29 -31.06
C LEU A 15 43.58 -3.80 -29.62
N PRO A 16 44.79 -4.00 -29.05
CA PRO A 16 44.88 -4.21 -27.60
C PRO A 16 44.37 -2.98 -26.84
N GLY A 17 43.50 -3.21 -25.83
CA GLY A 17 42.93 -2.11 -25.03
C GLY A 17 41.74 -2.56 -24.20
N SER A 18 41.24 -1.64 -23.33
CA SER A 18 40.03 -1.88 -22.53
C SER A 18 38.81 -1.39 -23.29
N TYR A 19 37.83 -2.29 -23.46
CA TYR A 19 36.55 -2.01 -24.08
C TYR A 19 35.47 -2.20 -23.03
N ILE A 20 34.84 -1.10 -22.58
CA ILE A 20 33.90 -1.12 -21.46
C ILE A 20 32.56 -0.58 -21.95
N ASN A 21 31.51 -1.39 -21.82
CA ASN A 21 30.14 -0.98 -22.03
C ASN A 21 29.46 -0.72 -20.68
N PHE A 22 28.87 0.43 -20.56
CA PHE A 22 27.90 0.70 -19.51
C PHE A 22 26.52 0.35 -20.05
N VAL A 23 25.95 -0.75 -19.58
CA VAL A 23 24.59 -1.14 -19.88
C VAL A 23 23.73 -0.93 -18.64
N SER A 24 22.53 -0.38 -18.81
CA SER A 24 21.57 -0.33 -17.74
C SER A 24 21.25 -1.76 -17.32
N ALA A 25 21.37 -2.07 -16.04
CA ALA A 25 21.00 -3.36 -15.46
C ALA A 25 19.47 -3.48 -15.35
N SER A 26 18.79 -3.31 -16.47
CA SER A 26 17.36 -3.63 -16.61
C SER A 26 17.14 -5.13 -16.92
N ALA A 27 18.17 -5.95 -16.87
CA ALA A 27 18.00 -7.39 -16.82
C ALA A 27 17.47 -7.74 -15.43
N ALA A 28 16.39 -8.51 -15.36
CA ALA A 28 15.87 -9.08 -14.13
C ALA A 28 17.05 -9.72 -13.35
N SER A 29 17.55 -8.99 -12.36
CA SER A 29 18.53 -9.51 -11.43
C SER A 29 17.75 -10.04 -10.23
N ALA A 30 18.24 -11.07 -9.58
CA ALA A 30 17.68 -11.57 -8.33
C ALA A 30 18.00 -10.58 -7.19
N THR A 31 17.50 -9.35 -7.29
CA THR A 31 17.58 -8.32 -6.25
C THR A 31 16.31 -8.35 -5.43
N LEU A 32 16.43 -8.00 -4.13
CA LEU A 32 15.27 -7.86 -3.25
C LEU A 32 14.34 -6.78 -3.79
N SER A 33 13.05 -7.09 -3.86
CA SER A 33 12.04 -6.10 -4.24
C SER A 33 11.81 -5.09 -3.11
N ASP A 34 11.48 -3.86 -3.50
CA ASP A 34 11.19 -2.78 -2.57
C ASP A 34 9.85 -3.02 -1.85
N ARG A 35 9.81 -2.65 -0.56
CA ARG A 35 8.61 -2.65 0.27
C ARG A 35 8.04 -1.23 0.45
N GLY A 36 6.87 -1.14 1.03
CA GLY A 36 6.20 0.12 1.36
C GLY A 36 5.00 0.43 0.47
N VAL A 37 4.33 -0.59 -0.05
CA VAL A 37 3.06 -0.44 -0.79
C VAL A 37 1.94 -1.10 -0.01
N ALA A 38 0.85 -0.37 0.22
CA ALA A 38 -0.36 -0.87 0.87
C ALA A 38 -1.56 -0.85 -0.10
N ALA A 39 -2.62 -1.58 0.25
CA ALA A 39 -3.91 -1.48 -0.40
C ALA A 39 -5.00 -1.23 0.65
N PHE A 40 -5.91 -0.29 0.39
CA PHE A 40 -6.89 0.12 1.39
C PHE A 40 -8.20 0.60 0.76
N PRO A 41 -9.38 0.05 1.16
CA PRO A 41 -10.67 0.56 0.75
C PRO A 41 -11.08 1.74 1.64
N ILE A 42 -11.60 2.81 1.03
CA ILE A 42 -11.97 4.03 1.75
C ILE A 42 -13.37 4.52 1.39
N VAL A 43 -13.99 5.23 2.31
CA VAL A 43 -15.23 5.97 2.09
C VAL A 43 -14.87 7.44 1.89
N LEU A 44 -15.30 8.03 0.77
CA LEU A 44 -14.97 9.39 0.40
C LEU A 44 -16.18 10.14 -0.14
N SER A 45 -16.30 11.40 0.24
CA SER A 45 -17.31 12.33 -0.31
C SER A 45 -16.83 13.06 -1.58
N TRP A 46 -15.73 12.58 -2.18
CA TRP A 46 -15.11 13.06 -3.41
C TRP A 46 -14.24 11.94 -4.02
N GLY A 47 -13.89 12.05 -5.29
CA GLY A 47 -12.95 11.14 -5.94
C GLY A 47 -13.60 10.15 -6.90
N ALA A 48 -12.77 9.43 -7.64
CA ALA A 48 -13.20 8.53 -8.69
C ALA A 48 -13.89 7.27 -8.16
N ASP A 49 -15.01 6.89 -8.77
CA ASP A 49 -15.77 5.69 -8.43
C ASP A 49 -15.31 4.47 -9.25
N GLY A 50 -15.48 3.28 -8.65
CA GLY A 50 -15.46 1.99 -9.33
C GLY A 50 -14.10 1.56 -9.90
N LYS A 51 -13.01 2.17 -9.50
CA LYS A 51 -11.65 1.82 -9.93
C LYS A 51 -10.62 2.00 -8.81
N VAL A 52 -9.55 1.22 -8.92
CA VAL A 52 -8.36 1.42 -8.07
C VAL A 52 -7.61 2.66 -8.56
N PHE A 53 -7.16 3.47 -7.61
CA PHE A 53 -6.25 4.57 -7.86
C PHE A 53 -5.09 4.51 -6.87
N THR A 54 -3.91 4.80 -7.37
CA THR A 54 -2.67 4.76 -6.57
C THR A 54 -2.29 6.17 -6.18
N VAL A 55 -1.90 6.34 -4.93
CA VAL A 55 -1.42 7.62 -4.40
C VAL A 55 -0.07 7.38 -3.72
N THR A 56 0.91 8.17 -4.09
CA THR A 56 2.23 8.21 -3.43
C THR A 56 2.20 9.12 -2.21
N ALA A 57 3.17 8.95 -1.29
CA ALA A 57 3.28 9.82 -0.12
C ALA A 57 3.45 11.30 -0.50
N GLU A 58 4.14 11.58 -1.62
CA GLU A 58 4.31 12.94 -2.12
C GLU A 58 2.99 13.53 -2.65
N GLU A 59 2.24 12.77 -3.46
CA GLU A 59 0.93 13.18 -3.97
C GLU A 59 -0.07 13.37 -2.83
N PHE A 60 -0.03 12.52 -1.81
CA PHE A 60 -0.88 12.68 -0.63
C PHE A 60 -0.64 14.02 0.07
N GLN A 61 0.60 14.45 0.23
CA GLN A 61 0.92 15.73 0.86
C GLN A 61 0.54 16.94 0.00
N LYS A 62 0.76 16.86 -1.32
CA LYS A 62 0.59 18.00 -2.23
C LYS A 62 -0.82 18.12 -2.80
N ASP A 63 -1.43 16.99 -3.15
CA ASP A 63 -2.64 16.91 -3.97
C ASP A 63 -3.86 16.35 -3.20
N SER A 64 -3.82 16.29 -1.86
CA SER A 64 -4.91 15.74 -1.04
C SER A 64 -6.27 16.35 -1.37
N LEU A 65 -6.33 17.67 -1.54
CA LEU A 65 -7.58 18.37 -1.87
C LEU A 65 -8.16 17.89 -3.20
N LYS A 66 -7.31 17.71 -4.21
CA LYS A 66 -7.69 17.21 -5.53
C LYS A 66 -8.13 15.75 -5.50
N ILE A 67 -7.38 14.90 -4.77
CA ILE A 67 -7.57 13.44 -4.77
C ILE A 67 -8.71 13.03 -3.85
N PHE A 68 -8.71 13.52 -2.61
CA PHE A 68 -9.61 13.10 -1.54
C PHE A 68 -10.72 14.10 -1.23
N GLY A 69 -10.64 15.32 -1.76
CA GLY A 69 -11.61 16.40 -1.51
C GLY A 69 -11.38 17.15 -0.20
N TYR A 70 -10.28 16.90 0.49
CA TYR A 70 -9.91 17.53 1.75
C TYR A 70 -8.46 17.97 1.73
N PRO A 71 -8.10 19.11 2.37
CA PRO A 71 -6.70 19.49 2.53
C PRO A 71 -5.95 18.47 3.38
N TYR A 72 -4.66 18.34 3.17
CA TYR A 72 -3.81 17.36 3.90
C TYR A 72 -3.98 17.41 5.43
N THR A 73 -4.23 18.60 6.00
CA THR A 73 -4.37 18.84 7.44
C THR A 73 -5.77 18.56 7.98
N ALA A 74 -6.73 18.15 7.15
CA ALA A 74 -8.10 17.90 7.60
C ALA A 74 -8.19 16.69 8.51
N ASP A 75 -9.09 16.73 9.50
CA ASP A 75 -9.28 15.65 10.47
C ASP A 75 -9.77 14.36 9.78
N GLU A 76 -10.52 14.47 8.69
CA GLU A 76 -11.01 13.35 7.90
C GLU A 76 -9.84 12.50 7.28
N LEU A 77 -8.67 13.11 7.16
CA LEU A 77 -7.48 12.44 6.61
C LEU A 77 -6.50 11.97 7.70
N ALA A 78 -6.82 12.07 8.99
CA ALA A 78 -5.93 11.66 10.08
C ALA A 78 -5.48 10.20 9.94
N GLY A 79 -6.40 9.27 9.65
CA GLY A 79 -6.06 7.86 9.41
C GLY A 79 -5.14 7.67 8.20
N LEU A 80 -5.35 8.43 7.13
CA LEU A 80 -4.46 8.37 5.96
C LEU A 80 -3.08 8.95 6.26
N ARG A 81 -2.98 10.01 7.09
CA ARG A 81 -1.68 10.51 7.55
C ARG A 81 -0.93 9.44 8.31
N ASP A 82 -1.60 8.72 9.23
CA ASP A 82 -1.00 7.59 9.96
C ASP A 82 -0.53 6.47 9.01
N LEU A 83 -1.33 6.12 8.00
CA LEU A 83 -0.98 5.14 6.98
C LEU A 83 0.31 5.54 6.24
N PHE A 84 0.36 6.79 5.77
CA PHE A 84 1.46 7.29 4.95
C PHE A 84 2.75 7.63 5.72
N LEU A 85 2.76 7.56 7.06
CA LEU A 85 4.00 7.72 7.84
C LEU A 85 5.09 6.71 7.46
N ASN A 86 4.70 5.52 7.02
CA ASN A 86 5.62 4.40 6.83
C ASN A 86 5.62 3.80 5.43
N ILE A 87 4.80 4.30 4.50
CA ILE A 87 4.67 3.74 3.15
C ILE A 87 5.07 4.73 2.06
N LYS A 88 5.43 4.19 0.89
CA LYS A 88 5.75 4.94 -0.32
C LYS A 88 4.50 5.24 -1.15
N ALA A 89 3.57 4.27 -1.20
CA ALA A 89 2.35 4.37 -1.99
C ALA A 89 1.23 3.50 -1.40
N CYS A 90 -0.01 3.86 -1.71
CA CYS A 90 -1.19 3.07 -1.39
C CYS A 90 -2.12 2.96 -2.60
N HIS A 91 -2.66 1.76 -2.81
CA HIS A 91 -3.73 1.50 -3.77
C HIS A 91 -5.07 1.66 -3.06
N PHE A 92 -5.81 2.67 -3.43
CA PHE A 92 -7.13 2.96 -2.86
C PHE A 92 -8.26 2.54 -3.77
N TYR A 93 -9.41 2.26 -3.16
CA TYR A 93 -10.67 2.04 -3.84
C TYR A 93 -11.80 2.71 -3.05
N LYS A 94 -12.62 3.52 -3.74
CA LYS A 94 -13.76 4.20 -3.10
C LYS A 94 -14.92 3.23 -2.95
N LEU A 95 -15.31 2.94 -1.70
CA LEU A 95 -16.38 1.98 -1.38
C LEU A 95 -17.78 2.55 -1.67
N ASN A 96 -18.04 3.81 -1.34
CA ASN A 96 -19.34 4.46 -1.49
C ASN A 96 -19.54 5.03 -2.90
N SER A 97 -19.46 4.18 -3.91
CA SER A 97 -19.71 4.54 -5.31
C SER A 97 -21.21 4.75 -5.60
N GLY A 98 -21.51 5.39 -6.76
CA GLY A 98 -22.88 5.59 -7.23
C GLY A 98 -23.56 6.83 -6.68
N GLY A 99 -22.83 7.75 -6.08
CA GLY A 99 -23.32 9.09 -5.73
C GLY A 99 -23.58 9.97 -6.94
N ALA A 100 -24.27 11.11 -6.75
CA ALA A 100 -24.50 12.11 -7.79
C ALA A 100 -23.37 13.15 -7.82
N LYS A 101 -23.10 13.68 -9.02
CA LYS A 101 -22.22 14.83 -9.20
C LYS A 101 -22.96 16.13 -8.93
N ALA A 102 -22.34 17.08 -8.23
CA ALA A 102 -22.86 18.42 -8.11
C ALA A 102 -22.76 19.16 -9.45
N SER A 103 -23.70 20.06 -9.73
CA SER A 103 -23.69 20.88 -10.94
C SER A 103 -24.22 22.29 -10.68
N CYS A 104 -23.83 23.21 -11.55
CA CYS A 104 -24.39 24.55 -11.63
C CYS A 104 -24.63 24.95 -13.10
N ALA A 105 -25.01 26.19 -13.35
CA ALA A 105 -25.25 26.67 -14.71
C ALA A 105 -24.01 26.61 -15.62
N PHE A 106 -22.79 26.61 -15.06
CA PHE A 106 -21.53 26.73 -15.79
C PHE A 106 -20.73 25.44 -15.84
N ALA A 107 -20.87 24.56 -14.84
CA ALA A 107 -20.00 23.41 -14.67
C ALA A 107 -20.69 22.25 -13.94
N THR A 108 -20.16 21.05 -14.16
CA THR A 108 -20.48 19.83 -13.41
C THR A 108 -19.23 19.35 -12.68
N ALA A 109 -19.36 18.97 -11.41
CA ALA A 109 -18.26 18.39 -10.64
C ALA A 109 -17.63 17.18 -11.35
N LYS A 110 -16.31 17.09 -11.33
CA LYS A 110 -15.57 15.97 -11.96
C LYS A 110 -15.91 14.63 -11.32
N HIS A 111 -16.09 14.63 -10.00
CA HIS A 111 -16.38 13.44 -9.21
C HIS A 111 -17.72 13.54 -8.47
N PRO A 112 -18.38 12.41 -8.20
CA PRO A 112 -19.56 12.37 -7.35
C PRO A 112 -19.19 12.55 -5.88
N GLY A 113 -20.14 13.05 -5.08
CA GLY A 113 -20.01 13.22 -3.64
C GLY A 113 -20.48 14.59 -3.15
N VAL A 114 -20.78 14.66 -1.86
CA VAL A 114 -21.29 15.91 -1.26
C VAL A 114 -20.25 17.03 -1.28
N ARG A 115 -18.97 16.72 -1.35
CA ARG A 115 -17.89 17.72 -1.47
C ARG A 115 -17.99 18.54 -2.76
N GLY A 116 -18.57 17.97 -3.83
CA GLY A 116 -18.84 18.71 -5.05
C GLY A 116 -19.74 19.92 -4.86
N ASN A 117 -20.58 19.95 -3.81
CA ASN A 117 -21.45 21.09 -3.48
C ASN A 117 -20.67 22.30 -2.95
N THR A 118 -19.39 22.12 -2.57
CA THR A 118 -18.52 23.23 -2.14
C THR A 118 -17.80 23.92 -3.31
N ILE A 119 -17.96 23.39 -4.53
CA ILE A 119 -17.44 24.03 -5.73
C ILE A 119 -18.20 25.31 -5.99
N MET A 120 -17.48 26.41 -6.16
CA MET A 120 -18.02 27.72 -6.49
C MET A 120 -17.31 28.27 -7.72
N ILE A 121 -18.08 28.75 -8.68
CA ILE A 121 -17.60 29.42 -9.89
C ILE A 121 -17.86 30.92 -9.76
N ALA A 122 -16.79 31.72 -9.81
CA ALA A 122 -16.86 33.17 -9.88
C ALA A 122 -16.46 33.63 -11.30
N ILE A 123 -17.19 34.62 -11.83
CA ILE A 123 -16.97 35.15 -13.17
C ILE A 123 -16.94 36.65 -13.09
N SER A 124 -15.89 37.30 -13.58
CA SER A 124 -15.75 38.74 -13.69
C SER A 124 -15.47 39.17 -15.12
N ALA A 125 -15.75 40.41 -15.45
CA ALA A 125 -15.31 40.95 -16.74
C ALA A 125 -13.79 41.09 -16.74
N SER A 126 -13.15 40.54 -17.78
CA SER A 126 -11.71 40.68 -17.98
C SER A 126 -11.32 42.09 -18.40
N GLU A 127 -10.04 42.42 -18.27
CA GLU A 127 -9.49 43.69 -18.76
C GLU A 127 -9.71 43.81 -20.28
N GLY A 128 -10.27 44.91 -20.75
CA GLY A 128 -10.58 45.13 -22.15
C GLY A 128 -11.92 44.55 -22.61
N SER A 129 -12.73 43.98 -21.69
CA SER A 129 -14.11 43.55 -22.00
C SER A 129 -15.00 44.75 -22.35
N THR A 130 -15.81 44.61 -23.41
CA THR A 130 -16.77 45.61 -23.85
C THR A 130 -18.17 45.02 -23.97
N ALA A 131 -19.20 45.82 -24.10
CA ALA A 131 -20.58 45.35 -24.28
C ALA A 131 -20.75 44.64 -25.64
N GLU A 132 -19.99 45.02 -26.67
CA GLU A 132 -20.00 44.39 -27.98
C GLU A 132 -19.14 43.14 -28.09
N LYS A 133 -18.09 43.07 -27.26
CA LYS A 133 -17.17 41.93 -27.17
C LYS A 133 -16.88 41.63 -25.72
N PRO A 134 -17.78 40.90 -25.02
CA PRO A 134 -17.54 40.53 -23.64
C PRO A 134 -16.42 39.47 -23.55
N ILE A 135 -15.53 39.67 -22.61
CA ILE A 135 -14.47 38.69 -22.26
C ILE A 135 -14.49 38.53 -20.73
N TRP A 136 -14.23 37.28 -20.29
CA TRP A 136 -14.45 36.88 -18.89
C TRP A 136 -13.21 36.29 -18.26
N ASP A 137 -13.00 36.54 -16.97
CA ASP A 137 -12.09 35.81 -16.13
C ASP A 137 -12.93 34.87 -15.24
N VAL A 138 -12.62 33.56 -15.32
CA VAL A 138 -13.40 32.52 -14.66
C VAL A 138 -12.52 31.85 -13.62
N VAL A 139 -12.97 31.87 -12.37
CA VAL A 139 -12.24 31.32 -11.23
C VAL A 139 -13.04 30.18 -10.61
N THR A 140 -12.36 29.03 -10.41
CA THR A 140 -12.92 27.88 -9.70
C THR A 140 -12.41 27.84 -8.27
N PHE A 141 -13.33 27.76 -7.33
CA PHE A 141 -13.02 27.52 -5.92
C PHE A 141 -13.53 26.15 -5.50
N PHE A 142 -12.77 25.46 -4.67
CA PHE A 142 -13.17 24.24 -4.00
C PHE A 142 -12.98 24.41 -2.49
N ASP A 143 -14.08 24.32 -1.73
CA ASP A 143 -14.09 24.55 -0.30
C ASP A 143 -13.47 25.91 0.13
N GLY A 144 -13.75 26.96 -0.64
CA GLY A 144 -13.22 28.30 -0.43
C GLY A 144 -11.76 28.52 -0.87
N VAL A 145 -11.08 27.49 -1.34
CA VAL A 145 -9.72 27.60 -1.88
C VAL A 145 -9.79 27.79 -3.39
N GLN A 146 -9.13 28.81 -3.94
CA GLN A 146 -8.97 28.98 -5.39
C GLN A 146 -8.10 27.84 -5.93
N VAL A 147 -8.66 27.06 -6.87
CA VAL A 147 -8.00 25.88 -7.43
C VAL A 147 -7.71 25.99 -8.92
N ASP A 148 -8.37 26.91 -9.63
CA ASP A 148 -8.14 27.18 -11.04
C ASP A 148 -8.57 28.61 -11.39
N GLU A 149 -7.92 29.19 -12.40
CA GLU A 149 -8.25 30.49 -12.96
C GLU A 149 -7.98 30.49 -14.48
N GLN A 150 -8.99 30.87 -15.24
CA GLN A 150 -8.89 30.97 -16.70
C GLN A 150 -9.26 32.40 -17.14
N LEU A 151 -8.32 33.07 -17.77
CA LEU A 151 -8.40 34.48 -18.12
C LEU A 151 -8.78 34.69 -19.58
N ALA A 152 -9.43 35.82 -19.84
CA ALA A 152 -9.76 36.30 -21.20
C ALA A 152 -10.62 35.32 -22.03
N ILE A 153 -11.56 34.64 -21.41
CA ILE A 153 -12.47 33.70 -22.06
C ILE A 153 -13.56 34.44 -22.82
N GLU A 154 -13.73 34.13 -24.10
CA GLU A 154 -14.79 34.73 -24.94
C GLU A 154 -16.09 33.93 -24.85
N ASN A 155 -16.00 32.58 -24.85
CA ASN A 155 -17.17 31.68 -24.82
C ASN A 155 -16.94 30.56 -23.79
N ALA A 156 -18.02 29.99 -23.28
CA ALA A 156 -17.94 28.84 -22.38
C ALA A 156 -17.23 27.62 -23.00
N ALA A 157 -17.35 27.45 -24.33
CA ALA A 157 -16.67 26.39 -25.07
C ALA A 157 -15.13 26.54 -25.14
N ASP A 158 -14.59 27.71 -24.80
CA ASP A 158 -13.15 27.96 -24.75
C ASP A 158 -12.55 27.56 -23.40
N LEU A 159 -13.39 27.30 -22.36
CA LEU A 159 -12.96 26.85 -21.06
C LEU A 159 -12.38 25.43 -21.13
N GLN A 160 -11.25 25.24 -20.44
CA GLN A 160 -10.61 23.93 -20.33
C GLN A 160 -11.03 23.23 -19.04
N ASP A 161 -11.42 21.97 -19.15
CA ASP A 161 -11.72 21.14 -17.99
C ASP A 161 -10.51 21.10 -17.04
N ASN A 162 -10.78 21.21 -15.75
CA ASN A 162 -9.75 21.13 -14.71
C ASN A 162 -9.92 19.88 -13.84
N ASP A 163 -9.17 19.79 -12.75
CA ASP A 163 -9.21 18.65 -11.85
C ASP A 163 -10.50 18.55 -11.01
N TYR A 164 -11.32 19.60 -10.99
CA TYR A 164 -12.50 19.71 -10.13
C TYR A 164 -13.80 19.77 -10.90
N VAL A 165 -13.80 20.34 -12.10
CA VAL A 165 -15.01 20.55 -12.89
C VAL A 165 -14.82 20.14 -14.36
N VAL A 166 -15.94 19.79 -14.99
CA VAL A 166 -16.14 19.70 -16.43
C VAL A 166 -17.10 20.82 -16.81
N TRP A 167 -16.69 21.65 -17.76
CA TRP A 167 -17.45 22.83 -18.15
C TRP A 167 -18.66 22.49 -19.03
N VAL A 168 -19.66 23.35 -18.99
CA VAL A 168 -20.85 23.28 -19.86
C VAL A 168 -20.60 24.20 -21.05
N ASP A 169 -20.18 23.67 -22.17
CA ASP A 169 -19.77 24.41 -23.40
C ASP A 169 -20.84 25.38 -23.90
N THR A 170 -22.11 25.09 -23.64
CA THR A 170 -23.27 25.90 -24.04
C THR A 170 -23.73 26.92 -23.00
N ALA A 171 -23.02 27.04 -21.90
CA ALA A 171 -23.35 27.98 -20.85
C ALA A 171 -23.21 29.43 -21.33
N THR A 172 -24.11 30.31 -20.87
CA THR A 172 -23.97 31.74 -21.09
C THR A 172 -23.19 32.35 -19.92
N LEU A 173 -21.96 32.79 -20.21
CA LEU A 173 -21.11 33.44 -19.22
C LEU A 173 -21.69 34.81 -18.85
N ALA A 174 -21.80 35.09 -17.56
CA ALA A 174 -22.25 36.34 -17.00
C ALA A 174 -21.55 36.58 -15.67
N THR A 175 -21.32 37.85 -15.33
CA THR A 175 -20.69 38.22 -14.04
C THR A 175 -21.44 37.63 -12.86
N THR A 176 -20.71 36.90 -12.01
CA THR A 176 -21.21 36.37 -10.74
C THR A 176 -20.09 36.41 -9.69
N ALA A 177 -20.40 36.86 -8.49
CA ALA A 177 -19.46 36.86 -7.37
C ALA A 177 -19.22 35.45 -6.82
N GLY A 178 -20.09 34.49 -7.15
CA GLY A 178 -19.94 33.07 -6.76
C GLY A 178 -21.25 32.30 -7.00
N THR A 179 -21.19 31.31 -7.87
CA THR A 179 -22.29 30.37 -8.11
C THR A 179 -21.83 28.98 -7.62
N TYR A 180 -22.49 28.50 -6.55
CA TYR A 180 -22.20 27.18 -6.01
C TYR A 180 -22.80 26.06 -6.88
N CYS A 181 -22.07 24.97 -7.04
CA CYS A 181 -22.64 23.71 -7.52
C CYS A 181 -23.52 23.08 -6.43
N SER A 182 -24.50 22.28 -6.82
CA SER A 182 -25.45 21.63 -5.91
C SER A 182 -25.90 20.27 -6.46
N GLY A 183 -26.57 19.48 -5.62
CA GLY A 183 -27.12 18.17 -6.01
C GLY A 183 -26.10 17.03 -5.94
N GLY A 184 -24.87 17.29 -5.48
CA GLY A 184 -23.89 16.25 -5.20
C GLY A 184 -24.31 15.40 -3.99
N THR A 185 -24.24 14.08 -4.12
CA THR A 185 -24.56 13.13 -3.05
C THR A 185 -23.51 12.02 -2.98
N ASP A 186 -23.30 11.50 -1.79
CA ASP A 186 -22.49 10.31 -1.60
C ASP A 186 -23.26 9.04 -2.00
N GLY A 187 -22.56 8.04 -2.48
CA GLY A 187 -23.13 6.72 -2.63
C GLY A 187 -23.17 5.97 -1.30
N ASN A 188 -23.77 4.80 -1.31
CA ASN A 188 -23.85 3.92 -0.14
C ASN A 188 -22.69 2.93 -0.14
N THR A 189 -22.15 2.65 1.04
CA THR A 189 -21.23 1.52 1.26
C THR A 189 -22.04 0.26 1.52
N LEU A 190 -21.89 -0.74 0.66
CA LEU A 190 -22.53 -2.05 0.77
C LEU A 190 -21.45 -3.12 0.91
N ASP A 191 -21.77 -4.28 1.45
CA ASP A 191 -20.84 -5.41 1.59
C ASP A 191 -20.24 -5.83 0.24
N ALA A 192 -21.05 -5.79 -0.83
CA ALA A 192 -20.60 -6.06 -2.19
C ALA A 192 -19.49 -5.11 -2.69
N ASN A 193 -19.39 -3.89 -2.13
CA ASN A 193 -18.33 -2.95 -2.51
C ASN A 193 -16.96 -3.40 -1.97
N TYR A 194 -16.92 -4.06 -0.81
CA TYR A 194 -15.68 -4.66 -0.31
C TYR A 194 -15.22 -5.83 -1.19
N GLN A 195 -16.14 -6.68 -1.67
CA GLN A 195 -15.80 -7.71 -2.64
C GLN A 195 -15.27 -7.09 -3.94
N SER A 196 -15.93 -6.03 -4.44
CA SER A 196 -15.47 -5.32 -5.64
C SER A 196 -14.08 -4.72 -5.48
N PHE A 197 -13.74 -4.22 -4.28
CA PHE A 197 -12.39 -3.78 -3.96
C PHE A 197 -11.40 -4.94 -4.05
N LEU A 198 -11.67 -6.06 -3.38
CA LEU A 198 -10.78 -7.23 -3.36
C LEU A 198 -10.55 -7.79 -4.77
N ASP A 199 -11.60 -7.86 -5.59
CA ASP A 199 -11.49 -8.28 -7.00
C ASP A 199 -10.64 -7.30 -7.81
N ALA A 200 -10.82 -5.99 -7.59
CA ALA A 200 -10.10 -4.95 -8.33
C ALA A 200 -8.61 -4.89 -8.01
N ILE A 201 -8.20 -5.18 -6.75
CA ILE A 201 -6.79 -5.13 -6.33
C ILE A 201 -6.04 -6.44 -6.59
N GLU A 202 -6.70 -7.52 -7.00
CA GLU A 202 -6.08 -8.84 -7.21
C GLU A 202 -4.92 -8.81 -8.23
N SER A 203 -4.95 -7.85 -9.17
CA SER A 203 -3.90 -7.65 -10.17
C SER A 203 -2.78 -6.67 -9.74
N TYR A 204 -2.87 -6.09 -8.55
CA TYR A 204 -1.90 -5.13 -8.05
C TYR A 204 -0.92 -5.79 -7.08
N SER A 205 0.29 -5.24 -7.00
CA SER A 205 1.31 -5.69 -6.05
C SER A 205 1.32 -4.77 -4.83
N PHE A 206 1.21 -5.35 -3.64
CA PHE A 206 1.28 -4.65 -2.36
C PHE A 206 1.82 -5.57 -1.26
N ASN A 207 2.30 -5.00 -0.17
CA ASN A 207 2.85 -5.73 0.97
C ASN A 207 1.80 -6.02 2.04
N THR A 208 0.85 -5.08 2.21
CA THR A 208 -0.24 -5.24 3.18
C THR A 208 -1.56 -4.72 2.60
N VAL A 209 -2.64 -5.30 3.06
CA VAL A 209 -4.00 -4.82 2.85
C VAL A 209 -4.69 -4.65 4.20
N GLY A 210 -5.61 -3.71 4.35
CA GLY A 210 -6.39 -3.57 5.58
C GLY A 210 -7.76 -2.96 5.35
N THR A 211 -8.59 -2.98 6.37
CA THR A 211 -9.87 -2.29 6.38
C THR A 211 -10.23 -1.85 7.80
N VAL A 212 -10.86 -0.69 7.91
CA VAL A 212 -11.42 -0.20 9.19
C VAL A 212 -12.84 -0.71 9.47
N SER A 213 -13.32 -1.68 8.69
CA SER A 213 -14.61 -2.29 8.97
C SER A 213 -14.59 -3.04 10.30
N LYS A 214 -15.62 -2.81 11.11
CA LYS A 214 -15.86 -3.56 12.37
C LYS A 214 -16.80 -4.74 12.16
N ASP A 215 -17.40 -4.86 11.00
CA ASP A 215 -18.32 -5.97 10.65
C ASP A 215 -17.54 -7.28 10.51
N ASP A 216 -17.94 -8.27 11.28
CA ASP A 216 -17.26 -9.58 11.29
C ASP A 216 -17.39 -10.31 9.94
N THR A 217 -18.49 -10.10 9.20
CA THR A 217 -18.67 -10.66 7.86
C THR A 217 -17.62 -10.09 6.89
N ILE A 218 -17.37 -8.79 6.94
CA ILE A 218 -16.35 -8.13 6.13
C ILE A 218 -14.94 -8.58 6.54
N LYS A 219 -14.66 -8.65 7.84
CA LYS A 219 -13.37 -9.16 8.34
C LYS A 219 -13.11 -10.59 7.90
N GLN A 220 -14.13 -11.46 7.99
CA GLN A 220 -14.07 -12.83 7.50
C GLN A 220 -13.83 -12.89 5.98
N LEU A 221 -14.49 -12.02 5.21
CA LEU A 221 -14.28 -11.89 3.76
C LEU A 221 -12.80 -11.59 3.45
N PHE A 222 -12.22 -10.60 4.11
CA PHE A 222 -10.79 -10.23 3.93
C PHE A 222 -9.86 -11.38 4.33
N ALA A 223 -10.09 -12.02 5.47
CA ALA A 223 -9.27 -13.14 5.93
C ALA A 223 -9.33 -14.32 4.95
N THR A 224 -10.53 -14.69 4.49
CA THR A 224 -10.74 -15.79 3.54
C THR A 224 -10.10 -15.48 2.18
N TRP A 225 -10.26 -14.26 1.68
CA TRP A 225 -9.63 -13.80 0.44
C TRP A 225 -8.10 -13.82 0.57
N THR A 226 -7.55 -13.33 1.68
CA THR A 226 -6.10 -13.37 1.95
C THR A 226 -5.57 -14.80 1.93
N LYS A 227 -6.29 -15.73 2.57
CA LYS A 227 -5.91 -17.14 2.56
C LYS A 227 -5.90 -17.73 1.14
N ARG A 228 -6.95 -17.47 0.36
CA ARG A 228 -7.03 -17.89 -1.04
C ARG A 228 -5.87 -17.33 -1.87
N MET A 229 -5.58 -16.03 -1.74
CA MET A 229 -4.50 -15.39 -2.49
C MET A 229 -3.14 -15.98 -2.13
N ARG A 230 -2.89 -16.24 -0.85
CA ARG A 230 -1.60 -16.78 -0.37
C ARG A 230 -1.43 -18.26 -0.71
N ASP A 231 -2.46 -19.08 -0.50
CA ASP A 231 -2.35 -20.54 -0.57
C ASP A 231 -2.67 -21.08 -1.98
N GLU A 232 -3.62 -20.48 -2.72
CA GLU A 232 -4.08 -20.98 -4.01
C GLU A 232 -3.51 -20.19 -5.20
N VAL A 233 -3.47 -18.85 -5.10
CA VAL A 233 -2.96 -17.99 -6.18
C VAL A 233 -1.43 -17.83 -6.10
N GLY A 234 -0.88 -17.84 -4.88
CA GLY A 234 0.57 -17.79 -4.63
C GLY A 234 1.12 -16.37 -4.44
N ILE A 235 0.29 -15.36 -4.34
CA ILE A 235 0.69 -13.97 -4.03
C ILE A 235 0.76 -13.79 -2.52
N LYS A 236 1.91 -13.34 -2.00
CA LYS A 236 2.17 -13.25 -0.56
C LYS A 236 2.12 -11.80 -0.09
N PHE A 237 1.28 -11.54 0.90
CA PHE A 237 1.07 -10.27 1.61
C PHE A 237 0.38 -10.56 2.94
N GLN A 238 0.28 -9.56 3.84
CA GLN A 238 -0.46 -9.68 5.08
C GLN A 238 -1.68 -8.76 5.10
N CYS A 239 -2.75 -9.20 5.77
CA CYS A 239 -3.99 -8.47 5.97
C CYS A 239 -4.10 -8.00 7.41
N VAL A 240 -4.37 -6.72 7.64
CA VAL A 240 -4.54 -6.13 8.98
C VAL A 240 -6.01 -5.85 9.23
N LEU A 241 -6.56 -6.43 10.29
CA LEU A 241 -7.97 -6.32 10.69
C LEU A 241 -8.08 -5.86 12.14
N TYR A 242 -9.17 -5.21 12.46
CA TYR A 242 -9.48 -4.80 13.82
C TYR A 242 -10.19 -5.90 14.59
N LYS A 243 -9.61 -6.34 15.73
CA LYS A 243 -10.19 -7.36 16.63
C LYS A 243 -10.70 -8.60 15.87
N TYR A 244 -9.81 -9.27 15.13
CA TYR A 244 -10.15 -10.49 14.37
C TYR A 244 -9.05 -11.55 14.49
N ALA A 245 -8.83 -12.04 15.71
CA ALA A 245 -7.84 -13.08 15.99
C ALA A 245 -8.32 -14.49 15.57
N ASP A 246 -9.63 -14.69 15.38
CA ASP A 246 -10.24 -15.97 14.99
C ASP A 246 -9.81 -16.47 13.60
N ALA A 247 -9.08 -15.65 12.83
CA ALA A 247 -8.51 -16.06 11.56
C ALA A 247 -7.52 -17.23 11.69
N ASP A 248 -6.78 -17.30 12.80
CA ASP A 248 -5.75 -18.32 13.07
C ASP A 248 -4.89 -18.63 11.84
N PHE A 249 -4.33 -17.57 11.25
CA PHE A 249 -3.62 -17.63 9.98
C PHE A 249 -2.48 -16.60 9.92
N GLU A 250 -1.30 -17.03 9.48
CA GLU A 250 -0.09 -16.20 9.43
C GLU A 250 -0.19 -14.99 8.49
N GLY A 251 -1.13 -15.00 7.56
CA GLY A 251 -1.41 -13.89 6.66
C GLY A 251 -2.33 -12.82 7.23
N VAL A 252 -2.82 -12.97 8.48
CA VAL A 252 -3.76 -12.04 9.11
C VAL A 252 -3.20 -11.50 10.42
N ILE A 253 -3.22 -10.19 10.61
CA ILE A 253 -2.81 -9.47 11.81
C ILE A 253 -4.06 -8.87 12.45
N SER A 254 -4.28 -9.13 13.75
CA SER A 254 -5.41 -8.59 14.51
C SER A 254 -4.95 -7.47 15.43
N VAL A 255 -5.39 -6.25 15.20
CA VAL A 255 -5.12 -5.08 16.05
C VAL A 255 -6.15 -5.01 17.16
N GLU A 256 -5.72 -4.98 18.43
CA GLU A 256 -6.63 -5.15 19.58
C GLU A 256 -7.04 -3.84 20.25
N ASN A 257 -6.17 -2.82 20.30
CA ASN A 257 -6.42 -1.60 21.05
C ASN A 257 -7.53 -0.74 20.45
N LYS A 258 -8.29 -0.09 21.32
CA LYS A 258 -9.19 1.04 21.00
C LYS A 258 -8.49 2.37 21.28
N LEU A 259 -9.15 3.47 20.94
CA LEU A 259 -8.68 4.81 21.25
C LEU A 259 -9.16 5.27 22.64
N VAL A 260 -8.43 6.21 23.24
CA VAL A 260 -8.78 6.80 24.54
C VAL A 260 -10.15 7.50 24.45
N GLY A 261 -11.00 7.25 25.44
CA GLY A 261 -12.33 7.85 25.51
C GLY A 261 -13.41 7.13 24.71
N GLU A 262 -13.07 6.09 23.95
CA GLU A 262 -14.05 5.25 23.24
C GLU A 262 -14.66 4.20 24.19
N SER A 263 -15.96 3.93 24.01
CA SER A 263 -16.68 2.80 24.59
C SER A 263 -16.78 1.68 23.55
N GLU A 264 -17.24 0.50 23.93
CA GLU A 264 -17.49 -0.62 23.01
C GLU A 264 -18.41 -0.24 21.83
N ASP A 265 -19.39 0.64 22.08
CA ASP A 265 -20.33 1.11 21.06
C ASP A 265 -19.72 2.15 20.11
N THR A 266 -18.75 2.94 20.58
CA THR A 266 -18.16 4.06 19.85
C THR A 266 -16.75 3.80 19.34
N GLU A 267 -16.17 2.63 19.65
CA GLU A 267 -14.80 2.31 19.24
C GLU A 267 -14.61 2.39 17.72
N SER A 268 -13.44 2.87 17.31
CA SER A 268 -13.03 2.95 15.91
C SER A 268 -11.90 1.96 15.63
N ALA A 269 -11.75 1.61 14.36
CA ALA A 269 -10.64 0.77 13.89
C ALA A 269 -9.47 1.62 13.36
N SER A 270 -9.35 2.88 13.78
CA SER A 270 -8.39 3.82 13.18
C SER A 270 -6.92 3.40 13.30
N LEU A 271 -6.54 2.65 14.34
CA LEU A 271 -5.19 2.12 14.48
C LEU A 271 -4.77 1.17 13.35
N VAL A 272 -5.73 0.58 12.64
CA VAL A 272 -5.44 -0.27 11.48
C VAL A 272 -4.67 0.50 10.41
N TYR A 273 -4.95 1.79 10.20
CA TYR A 273 -4.22 2.61 9.24
C TYR A 273 -2.71 2.62 9.52
N TRP A 274 -2.34 2.92 10.76
CA TRP A 274 -0.93 2.96 11.15
C TRP A 274 -0.27 1.58 11.04
N VAL A 275 -0.94 0.52 11.50
CA VAL A 275 -0.38 -0.85 11.47
C VAL A 275 -0.21 -1.34 10.04
N VAL A 276 -1.18 -1.08 9.13
CA VAL A 276 -1.05 -1.38 7.69
C VAL A 276 0.19 -0.69 7.12
N GLY A 277 0.35 0.60 7.43
CA GLY A 277 1.50 1.37 6.98
C GLY A 277 2.83 0.84 7.54
N ALA A 278 2.89 0.60 8.83
CA ALA A 278 4.09 0.13 9.52
C ALA A 278 4.52 -1.26 9.00
N GLU A 279 3.59 -2.19 8.83
CA GLU A 279 3.87 -3.54 8.30
C GLU A 279 4.29 -3.51 6.83
N ALA A 280 3.65 -2.67 6.00
CA ALA A 280 4.05 -2.51 4.61
C ALA A 280 5.45 -1.93 4.47
N GLY A 281 5.76 -0.90 5.26
CA GLY A 281 7.02 -0.17 5.21
C GLY A 281 8.18 -0.83 5.98
N CYS A 282 7.87 -1.79 6.86
CA CYS A 282 8.91 -2.47 7.64
C CYS A 282 9.88 -3.22 6.72
N GLU A 283 11.18 -3.00 6.89
CA GLU A 283 12.22 -3.71 6.17
C GLU A 283 12.19 -5.21 6.49
N VAL A 284 12.60 -6.04 5.53
CA VAL A 284 12.54 -7.51 5.62
C VAL A 284 13.27 -8.05 6.86
N ASN A 285 14.41 -7.44 7.20
CA ASN A 285 15.27 -7.83 8.33
C ASN A 285 14.93 -7.14 9.66
N LYS A 286 13.79 -6.41 9.73
CA LYS A 286 13.36 -5.67 10.92
C LYS A 286 12.10 -6.28 11.52
N SER A 287 11.89 -5.98 12.79
CA SER A 287 10.67 -6.29 13.53
C SER A 287 10.00 -5.01 14.02
N LEU A 288 8.69 -5.02 14.08
CA LEU A 288 7.92 -3.96 14.75
C LEU A 288 7.77 -4.20 16.27
N THR A 289 8.31 -5.30 16.82
CA THR A 289 8.37 -5.51 18.28
C THR A 289 9.03 -4.30 18.95
N ASN A 290 8.37 -3.72 19.93
CA ASN A 290 8.80 -2.51 20.64
C ASN A 290 8.91 -1.24 19.74
N ALA A 291 8.37 -1.26 18.52
CA ALA A 291 8.30 -0.07 17.67
C ALA A 291 7.37 0.98 18.32
N THR A 292 7.81 2.23 18.31
CA THR A 292 7.03 3.35 18.85
C THR A 292 5.90 3.71 17.89
N TYR A 293 4.69 3.85 18.41
CA TYR A 293 3.59 4.45 17.69
C TYR A 293 3.87 5.95 17.49
N THR A 294 3.79 6.39 16.26
CA THR A 294 4.09 7.77 15.84
C THR A 294 2.90 8.46 15.19
N GLY A 295 1.72 7.83 15.26
CA GLY A 295 0.50 8.34 14.67
C GLY A 295 -0.17 9.44 15.50
N GLU A 296 -1.32 9.89 15.03
CA GLU A 296 -2.04 11.03 15.58
C GLU A 296 -3.09 10.66 16.63
N PHE A 297 -3.42 9.37 16.77
CA PHE A 297 -4.47 8.92 17.67
C PHE A 297 -3.96 8.62 19.08
N ASP A 298 -4.76 8.95 20.10
CA ASP A 298 -4.50 8.57 21.47
C ASP A 298 -4.92 7.11 21.73
N VAL A 299 -3.96 6.22 21.87
CA VAL A 299 -4.20 4.78 22.01
C VAL A 299 -4.48 4.41 23.48
N ASP A 300 -5.57 3.68 23.73
CA ASP A 300 -5.83 3.11 25.05
C ASP A 300 -4.89 1.92 25.30
N VAL A 301 -4.00 2.08 26.27
CA VAL A 301 -2.99 1.10 26.70
C VAL A 301 -3.20 0.64 28.15
N SER A 302 -4.43 0.81 28.68
CA SER A 302 -4.79 0.48 30.06
C SER A 302 -4.97 -1.02 30.27
N TYR A 303 -3.89 -1.80 30.06
CA TYR A 303 -3.90 -3.26 30.19
C TYR A 303 -3.03 -3.71 31.37
N THR A 304 -3.50 -4.73 32.10
CA THR A 304 -2.70 -5.46 33.07
C THR A 304 -1.72 -6.40 32.36
N GLN A 305 -0.64 -6.77 33.04
CA GLN A 305 0.33 -7.76 32.51
C GLN A 305 -0.38 -9.07 32.08
N MET A 306 -1.33 -9.55 32.86
CA MET A 306 -2.07 -10.78 32.54
C MET A 306 -2.90 -10.65 31.25
N GLN A 307 -3.47 -9.48 30.98
CA GLN A 307 -4.19 -9.20 29.73
C GLN A 307 -3.23 -9.14 28.55
N LEU A 308 -2.05 -8.51 28.70
CA LEU A 308 -1.02 -8.47 27.67
C LEU A 308 -0.52 -9.87 27.32
N GLU A 309 -0.23 -10.72 28.32
CA GLU A 309 0.16 -12.11 28.11
C GLU A 309 -0.94 -12.94 27.42
N ALA A 310 -2.20 -12.73 27.80
CA ALA A 310 -3.35 -13.39 27.18
C ALA A 310 -3.52 -12.95 25.73
N ALA A 311 -3.31 -11.68 25.41
CA ALA A 311 -3.39 -11.14 24.06
C ALA A 311 -2.33 -11.79 23.14
N ILE A 312 -1.08 -11.88 23.58
CA ILE A 312 0.00 -12.55 22.82
C ILE A 312 -0.34 -14.01 22.55
N LYS A 313 -0.77 -14.74 23.59
CA LYS A 313 -1.16 -16.16 23.44
C LYS A 313 -2.36 -16.39 22.50
N ALA A 314 -3.18 -15.36 22.31
CA ALA A 314 -4.33 -15.37 21.41
C ALA A 314 -4.02 -14.82 20.01
N GLY A 315 -2.76 -14.57 19.67
CA GLY A 315 -2.35 -14.05 18.35
C GLY A 315 -2.82 -12.61 18.07
N LYS A 316 -2.88 -11.77 19.10
CA LYS A 316 -3.38 -10.40 19.03
C LYS A 316 -2.23 -9.41 19.10
N LEU A 317 -2.08 -8.60 18.06
CA LEU A 317 -1.14 -7.47 18.07
C LEU A 317 -1.71 -6.38 18.97
N ILE A 318 -0.95 -6.02 20.02
CA ILE A 318 -1.38 -5.07 21.05
C ILE A 318 -0.31 -4.04 21.31
N PHE A 319 -0.75 -2.79 21.51
CA PHE A 319 0.09 -1.70 21.97
C PHE A 319 0.08 -1.63 23.49
N HIS A 320 1.22 -1.26 24.07
CA HIS A 320 1.41 -1.05 25.48
C HIS A 320 2.24 0.19 25.76
N GLN A 321 2.25 0.63 27.00
CA GLN A 321 3.04 1.79 27.41
C GLN A 321 4.43 1.38 27.91
N VAL A 322 5.45 2.04 27.38
CA VAL A 322 6.82 1.95 27.86
C VAL A 322 7.29 3.35 28.21
N ASN A 323 7.42 3.66 29.51
CA ASN A 323 7.61 5.02 29.99
C ASN A 323 6.50 5.95 29.45
N ASP A 324 6.86 6.99 28.72
CA ASP A 324 5.91 7.96 28.14
C ASP A 324 5.60 7.70 26.67
N THR A 325 5.90 6.49 26.15
CA THR A 325 5.68 6.15 24.74
C THR A 325 4.78 4.92 24.59
N VAL A 326 3.90 4.98 23.61
CA VAL A 326 3.09 3.84 23.18
C VAL A 326 3.90 3.01 22.17
N ARG A 327 3.96 1.69 22.37
CA ARG A 327 4.74 0.79 21.52
C ARG A 327 3.99 -0.50 21.23
N ILE A 328 4.30 -1.13 20.10
CA ILE A 328 3.87 -2.51 19.84
C ILE A 328 4.55 -3.44 20.87
N LEU A 329 3.75 -4.30 21.53
CA LEU A 329 4.29 -5.26 22.49
C LEU A 329 5.10 -6.34 21.78
N GLU A 330 4.53 -6.97 20.77
CA GLU A 330 5.16 -8.00 19.95
C GLU A 330 4.62 -7.97 18.53
N ASP A 331 5.49 -8.17 17.55
CA ASP A 331 5.20 -8.17 16.11
C ASP A 331 4.70 -9.56 15.66
N ILE A 332 3.41 -9.82 15.90
CA ILE A 332 2.79 -11.12 15.69
C ILE A 332 1.52 -11.03 14.85
N ASN A 333 1.19 -12.16 14.22
CA ASN A 333 -0.06 -12.40 13.51
C ASN A 333 -1.01 -13.30 14.31
N THR A 334 -2.14 -13.67 13.70
CA THR A 334 -3.18 -14.46 14.38
C THR A 334 -2.90 -15.96 14.45
N PHE A 335 -1.81 -16.45 13.86
CA PHE A 335 -1.51 -17.88 13.84
C PHE A 335 -1.11 -18.41 15.23
N ILE A 336 -1.89 -19.31 15.79
CA ILE A 336 -1.67 -19.97 17.09
C ILE A 336 -1.74 -21.49 17.03
N SER A 337 -2.36 -22.06 16.00
CA SER A 337 -2.54 -23.53 15.85
C SER A 337 -1.30 -24.16 15.20
N VAL A 338 -0.26 -24.41 16.00
CA VAL A 338 0.97 -25.09 15.54
C VAL A 338 0.66 -26.48 15.00
N THR A 339 1.24 -26.84 13.85
CA THR A 339 1.10 -28.11 13.17
C THR A 339 2.46 -28.71 12.80
N ASP A 340 2.49 -29.97 12.34
CA ASP A 340 3.75 -30.58 11.84
C ASP A 340 4.35 -29.81 10.64
N GLY A 341 3.53 -29.08 9.88
CA GLY A 341 3.96 -28.29 8.72
C GLY A 341 4.28 -26.83 9.00
N LYS A 342 3.81 -26.29 10.13
CA LYS A 342 4.00 -24.89 10.53
C LYS A 342 4.31 -24.81 12.02
N SER A 343 5.57 -24.43 12.34
CA SER A 343 6.02 -24.22 13.73
C SER A 343 5.48 -22.91 14.32
N ALA A 344 5.76 -22.68 15.60
CA ALA A 344 5.44 -21.41 16.26
C ALA A 344 6.11 -20.19 15.61
N ASP A 345 7.19 -20.38 14.85
CA ASP A 345 7.87 -19.28 14.15
C ASP A 345 6.96 -18.57 13.13
N PHE A 346 5.94 -19.26 12.63
CA PHE A 346 4.93 -18.68 11.74
C PHE A 346 4.01 -17.65 12.40
N SER A 347 4.01 -17.55 13.73
CA SER A 347 3.31 -16.47 14.44
C SER A 347 4.04 -15.12 14.38
N SER A 348 5.33 -15.10 14.04
CA SER A 348 6.12 -13.88 13.93
C SER A 348 5.93 -13.21 12.57
N ASN A 349 5.50 -11.94 12.54
CA ASN A 349 5.39 -11.17 11.31
C ASN A 349 6.75 -10.96 10.63
N GLN A 350 7.84 -10.84 11.41
CA GLN A 350 9.18 -10.74 10.83
C GLN A 350 9.54 -12.01 10.04
N THR A 351 9.25 -13.19 10.57
CA THR A 351 9.44 -14.47 9.86
C THR A 351 8.60 -14.51 8.58
N ILE A 352 7.31 -14.17 8.68
CA ILE A 352 6.41 -14.18 7.51
C ILE A 352 6.87 -13.17 6.46
N ARG A 353 7.36 -12.00 6.87
CA ARG A 353 7.88 -10.97 5.97
C ARG A 353 9.07 -11.46 5.15
N VAL A 354 9.98 -12.24 5.76
CA VAL A 354 11.09 -12.89 5.06
C VAL A 354 10.59 -13.95 4.07
N LEU A 355 9.68 -14.82 4.51
CA LEU A 355 9.13 -15.89 3.64
C LEU A 355 8.32 -15.31 2.48
N ASP A 356 7.55 -14.26 2.71
CA ASP A 356 6.78 -13.57 1.68
C ASP A 356 7.69 -12.87 0.65
N GLN A 357 8.79 -12.27 1.11
CA GLN A 357 9.79 -11.69 0.23
C GLN A 357 10.40 -12.74 -0.68
N ILE A 358 10.84 -13.87 -0.13
CA ILE A 358 11.38 -15.00 -0.91
C ILE A 358 10.34 -15.47 -1.93
N GLY A 359 9.11 -15.74 -1.49
CA GLY A 359 8.05 -16.25 -2.36
C GLY A 359 7.73 -15.34 -3.54
N ASN A 360 7.58 -14.05 -3.29
CA ASN A 360 7.25 -13.06 -4.32
C ASN A 360 8.42 -12.79 -5.27
N ASP A 361 9.64 -12.66 -4.75
CA ASP A 361 10.82 -12.36 -5.55
C ASP A 361 11.18 -13.53 -6.47
N ILE A 362 11.13 -14.76 -5.96
CA ILE A 362 11.41 -15.97 -6.77
C ILE A 362 10.29 -16.19 -7.81
N ALA A 363 9.02 -15.94 -7.47
CA ALA A 363 7.93 -15.99 -8.44
C ALA A 363 8.12 -14.95 -9.55
N SER A 364 8.47 -13.72 -9.19
CA SER A 364 8.75 -12.63 -10.14
C SER A 364 9.96 -12.97 -11.03
N LEU A 365 11.05 -13.44 -10.44
CA LEU A 365 12.25 -13.88 -11.15
C LEU A 365 11.90 -14.98 -12.16
N PHE A 366 11.17 -16.01 -11.73
CA PHE A 366 10.78 -17.11 -12.59
C PHE A 366 9.91 -16.65 -13.77
N ASN A 367 8.89 -15.84 -13.49
CA ASN A 367 7.95 -15.33 -14.51
C ASN A 367 8.63 -14.41 -15.52
N THR A 368 9.59 -13.60 -15.10
CA THR A 368 10.25 -12.62 -15.98
C THR A 368 11.42 -13.18 -16.76
N LYS A 369 12.22 -14.07 -16.16
CA LYS A 369 13.46 -14.57 -16.74
C LYS A 369 13.34 -15.98 -17.33
N TYR A 370 12.60 -16.89 -16.71
CA TYR A 370 12.61 -18.31 -17.02
C TYR A 370 11.39 -18.80 -17.78
N LEU A 371 10.19 -18.37 -17.40
CA LEU A 371 8.92 -18.86 -17.94
C LEU A 371 8.84 -18.69 -19.45
N GLY A 372 8.82 -19.82 -20.18
CA GLY A 372 8.74 -19.85 -21.64
C GLY A 372 10.00 -19.37 -22.38
N LYS A 373 11.07 -19.01 -21.68
CA LYS A 373 12.30 -18.42 -22.24
C LYS A 373 13.52 -19.34 -22.11
N VAL A 374 13.67 -19.98 -20.95
CA VAL A 374 14.84 -20.82 -20.66
C VAL A 374 14.46 -22.30 -20.76
N PRO A 375 15.22 -23.14 -21.52
CA PRO A 375 14.94 -24.55 -21.60
C PRO A 375 15.09 -25.25 -20.23
N ASN A 376 14.24 -26.24 -19.96
CA ASN A 376 14.32 -27.06 -18.76
C ASN A 376 15.35 -28.19 -18.96
N ASP A 377 16.59 -27.82 -19.22
CA ASP A 377 17.74 -28.69 -19.26
C ASP A 377 18.65 -28.49 -18.03
N ASN A 378 19.77 -29.15 -17.98
CA ASN A 378 20.70 -29.03 -16.86
C ASN A 378 21.25 -27.60 -16.73
N ALA A 379 21.56 -26.94 -17.84
CA ALA A 379 22.11 -25.57 -17.83
C ALA A 379 21.08 -24.56 -17.36
N GLY A 380 19.82 -24.70 -17.81
CA GLY A 380 18.72 -23.83 -17.37
C GLY A 380 18.43 -23.95 -15.86
N ARG A 381 18.45 -25.19 -15.33
CA ARG A 381 18.28 -25.44 -13.89
C ARG A 381 19.42 -24.90 -13.04
N ILE A 382 20.68 -25.04 -13.52
CA ILE A 382 21.87 -24.45 -12.86
C ILE A 382 21.73 -22.89 -12.86
N SER A 383 21.26 -22.31 -13.95
CA SER A 383 21.04 -20.85 -13.99
C SER A 383 20.02 -20.41 -12.94
N LEU A 384 18.89 -21.10 -12.82
CA LEU A 384 17.88 -20.82 -11.80
C LEU A 384 18.42 -20.99 -10.39
N TRP A 385 19.18 -22.06 -10.15
CA TRP A 385 19.85 -22.29 -8.87
C TRP A 385 20.78 -21.13 -8.50
N ASN A 386 21.61 -20.66 -9.43
CA ASN A 386 22.52 -19.54 -9.20
C ASN A 386 21.77 -18.24 -8.83
N ASP A 387 20.64 -17.97 -9.50
CA ASP A 387 19.85 -16.78 -9.21
C ASP A 387 19.20 -16.85 -7.82
N ILE A 388 18.70 -18.03 -7.42
CA ILE A 388 18.13 -18.22 -6.07
C ILE A 388 19.24 -18.11 -5.01
N VAL A 389 20.40 -18.72 -5.22
CA VAL A 389 21.56 -18.59 -4.32
C VAL A 389 21.94 -17.12 -4.13
N LYS A 390 22.02 -16.36 -5.21
CA LYS A 390 22.34 -14.94 -5.15
C LYS A 390 21.31 -14.17 -4.32
N HIS A 391 20.03 -14.40 -4.55
CA HIS A 391 18.94 -13.78 -3.78
C HIS A 391 19.07 -14.07 -2.27
N HIS A 392 19.36 -15.32 -1.90
CA HIS A 392 19.51 -15.71 -0.50
C HIS A 392 20.77 -15.14 0.15
N GLN A 393 21.85 -15.01 -0.60
CA GLN A 393 23.05 -14.32 -0.14
C GLN A 393 22.81 -12.82 0.12
N GLU A 394 21.94 -12.18 -0.66
CA GLU A 394 21.49 -10.79 -0.39
C GLU A 394 20.67 -10.72 0.91
N LEU A 395 19.74 -11.68 1.14
CA LEU A 395 18.99 -11.79 2.40
C LEU A 395 19.90 -12.04 3.60
N GLU A 396 20.89 -12.91 3.49
CA GLU A 396 21.87 -13.18 4.53
C GLU A 396 22.75 -11.93 4.79
N GLY A 397 23.15 -11.24 3.73
CA GLY A 397 23.93 -9.99 3.82
C GLY A 397 23.24 -8.90 4.63
N ILE A 398 21.92 -8.80 4.56
CA ILE A 398 21.10 -7.88 5.39
C ILE A 398 20.66 -8.51 6.71
N ARG A 399 21.04 -9.75 7.02
CA ARG A 399 20.66 -10.51 8.21
C ARG A 399 19.15 -10.79 8.33
N ALA A 400 18.47 -10.98 7.22
CA ALA A 400 17.10 -11.47 7.19
C ALA A 400 17.01 -12.98 7.39
N ILE A 401 18.04 -13.70 6.91
CA ILE A 401 18.27 -15.13 7.15
C ILE A 401 19.68 -15.35 7.68
N GLU A 402 19.94 -16.52 8.25
CA GLU A 402 21.26 -16.92 8.71
C GLU A 402 21.62 -18.35 8.28
N ASN A 403 22.92 -18.65 8.26
CA ASN A 403 23.45 -19.98 7.98
C ASN A 403 22.92 -20.58 6.66
N PHE A 404 22.85 -19.76 5.61
CA PHE A 404 22.43 -20.24 4.30
C PHE A 404 23.50 -21.14 3.67
N GLU A 405 23.14 -22.38 3.43
CA GLU A 405 24.01 -23.41 2.80
C GLU A 405 23.53 -23.64 1.37
N PRO A 406 24.23 -23.10 0.33
CA PRO A 406 23.86 -23.30 -1.07
C PRO A 406 23.74 -24.78 -1.49
N ASP A 407 24.50 -25.65 -0.89
CA ASP A 407 24.50 -27.10 -1.19
C ASP A 407 23.19 -27.79 -0.77
N ARG A 408 22.41 -27.18 0.11
CA ARG A 408 21.08 -27.67 0.52
C ARG A 408 19.96 -27.22 -0.41
N LEU A 409 20.21 -26.18 -1.22
CA LEU A 409 19.26 -25.72 -2.25
C LEU A 409 19.37 -26.66 -3.45
N THR A 410 18.27 -27.26 -3.87
CA THR A 410 18.23 -28.11 -5.05
C THR A 410 17.23 -27.61 -6.09
N VAL A 411 17.61 -27.64 -7.35
CA VAL A 411 16.74 -27.36 -8.50
C VAL A 411 16.72 -28.58 -9.40
N ALA A 412 15.66 -29.37 -9.31
CA ALA A 412 15.50 -30.64 -9.99
C ALA A 412 14.44 -30.54 -11.10
N LYS A 413 14.48 -31.54 -12.01
CA LYS A 413 13.41 -31.74 -12.99
C LYS A 413 12.16 -32.27 -12.27
N GLY A 414 11.02 -31.65 -12.53
CA GLY A 414 9.75 -32.16 -12.03
C GLY A 414 9.18 -33.31 -12.86
N ASP A 415 7.95 -33.72 -12.52
CA ASP A 415 7.28 -34.87 -13.13
C ASP A 415 7.01 -34.70 -14.63
N SER A 416 6.81 -33.48 -15.09
CA SER A 416 6.68 -33.18 -16.52
C SER A 416 7.96 -32.56 -17.10
N LYS A 417 8.12 -32.64 -18.44
CA LYS A 417 9.24 -31.99 -19.14
C LYS A 417 9.29 -30.46 -18.96
N LYS A 418 8.17 -29.85 -18.56
CA LYS A 418 8.03 -28.40 -18.38
C LYS A 418 8.18 -27.98 -16.92
N ALA A 419 8.14 -28.91 -15.97
CA ALA A 419 8.17 -28.63 -14.55
C ALA A 419 9.59 -28.65 -13.98
N VAL A 420 9.84 -27.71 -13.06
CA VAL A 420 11.04 -27.65 -12.22
C VAL A 420 10.58 -27.71 -10.77
N VAL A 421 11.28 -28.45 -9.94
CA VAL A 421 11.04 -28.54 -8.49
C VAL A 421 12.24 -27.93 -7.78
N VAL A 422 11.98 -27.02 -6.88
CA VAL A 422 12.99 -26.40 -6.00
C VAL A 422 12.71 -26.86 -4.58
N THR A 423 13.75 -27.33 -3.89
CA THR A 423 13.73 -27.58 -2.44
C THR A 423 14.73 -26.63 -1.82
N ASP A 424 14.27 -25.83 -0.88
CA ASP A 424 14.99 -24.73 -0.29
C ASP A 424 14.91 -24.81 1.24
N TYR A 425 16.01 -24.46 1.92
CA TYR A 425 16.12 -24.46 3.37
C TYR A 425 16.64 -23.10 3.82
N VAL A 426 15.80 -22.36 4.52
CA VAL A 426 16.15 -21.04 5.04
C VAL A 426 15.88 -20.96 6.54
N THR A 427 16.71 -20.21 7.24
CA THR A 427 16.55 -19.91 8.67
C THR A 427 16.33 -18.41 8.83
N PRO A 428 15.06 -17.95 8.92
CA PRO A 428 14.78 -16.55 9.17
C PRO A 428 15.36 -16.09 10.52
N VAL A 429 15.85 -14.84 10.57
CA VAL A 429 16.38 -14.23 11.80
C VAL A 429 15.33 -13.34 12.38
N ASN A 430 15.02 -13.53 13.67
CA ASN A 430 14.11 -12.68 14.43
C ASN A 430 14.87 -11.73 15.36
N ALA A 431 14.30 -10.56 15.64
CA ALA A 431 14.82 -9.61 16.61
C ALA A 431 14.79 -10.22 18.02
N MET A 432 15.77 -9.84 18.88
CA MET A 432 15.77 -10.27 20.28
C MET A 432 14.60 -9.64 21.03
N ALA A 433 13.70 -10.47 21.55
CA ALA A 433 12.53 -10.03 22.32
C ALA A 433 12.66 -10.34 23.81
N GLN A 434 13.49 -11.32 24.21
CA GLN A 434 13.61 -11.77 25.61
C GLN A 434 15.06 -11.88 26.03
N LEU A 435 15.41 -11.33 27.21
CA LEU A 435 16.73 -11.44 27.83
C LEU A 435 16.61 -12.22 29.13
N TYR A 436 17.29 -13.35 29.24
CA TYR A 436 17.48 -14.09 30.48
C TYR A 436 18.91 -13.94 30.94
N MET A 437 19.13 -13.23 32.05
CA MET A 437 20.46 -12.96 32.57
C MET A 437 20.56 -13.41 34.03
N THR A 438 21.59 -14.21 34.36
CA THR A 438 21.91 -14.56 35.73
C THR A 438 23.20 -13.86 36.13
N VAL A 439 23.17 -13.07 37.20
CA VAL A 439 24.36 -12.44 37.78
C VAL A 439 24.76 -13.23 39.00
N ILE A 440 25.97 -13.75 39.01
CA ILE A 440 26.57 -14.45 40.15
C ILE A 440 27.51 -13.46 40.85
N VAL A 441 27.25 -13.19 42.13
CA VAL A 441 28.12 -12.33 42.99
C VAL A 441 29.01 -13.28 43.78
N GLU A 442 30.32 -13.14 43.62
CA GLU A 442 31.36 -13.86 44.40
C GLU A 442 31.79 -13.07 45.63
#